data_74156eaec33a792267b051c89e2640c4
#
_entry.id   74156eaec33a792267b051c89e2640c4
#
_cell.length_a   1.000
_cell.length_b   1.000
_cell.length_c   1.000
_cell.angle_alpha   90.00
_cell.angle_beta   90.00
_cell.angle_gamma   90.00
#
_symmetry.space_group_name_H-M   'P 1'
#
loop_
_entity.id
_entity.type
_entity.pdbx_description
1 polymer ?
#
loop_
_entity_poly.entity_id
_entity_poly.type
_entity_poly.pdbx_seq_one_letter_code
_entity_poly.pdbx_strand_id
1 'polypeptide(L)'
;MLAGAGIASAAPGSVPSDAKPSGYVPDGFFKPAESTVVMRSGGETPLPEQPGEIGPAASGYALKNVSGPGEVCGTTKLQKTSGAGKTTLVMTVSKSVSAELSAEVSVDAKFVSGKLGFKVTSTYGVEDQTRYEVPKGKYGYIEAYPLYDMWTFNVYKDGKNKGASWAMKPVGVCFNQWTE
;
A
#
# COMPACT_ATOMS: atom_id res chain seq x y z
N MET A 1 -16.60 -64.94 3.33
CA MET A 1 -17.19 -63.67 3.79
C MET A 1 -16.11 -62.78 4.33
N LEU A 2 -15.70 -61.79 3.53
CA LEU A 2 -14.74 -60.78 3.96
C LEU A 2 -15.40 -59.42 3.78
N ALA A 3 -15.61 -58.74 4.91
CA ALA A 3 -16.15 -57.42 4.97
C ALA A 3 -15.01 -56.41 4.71
N GLY A 4 -15.10 -55.65 3.61
CA GLY A 4 -14.20 -54.54 3.30
C GLY A 4 -14.60 -53.30 4.10
N ALA A 5 -13.74 -52.86 5.01
CA ALA A 5 -13.86 -51.56 5.67
C ALA A 5 -13.38 -50.45 4.73
N GLY A 6 -14.30 -49.61 4.26
CA GLY A 6 -13.99 -48.40 3.52
C GLY A 6 -13.40 -47.35 4.45
N ILE A 7 -12.15 -46.99 4.23
CA ILE A 7 -11.54 -45.82 4.86
C ILE A 7 -12.02 -44.56 4.15
N ALA A 8 -12.86 -43.79 4.83
CA ALA A 8 -13.20 -42.44 4.39
C ALA A 8 -11.94 -41.55 4.46
N SER A 9 -11.42 -41.18 3.29
CA SER A 9 -10.35 -40.18 3.18
C SER A 9 -10.93 -38.82 3.52
N ALA A 10 -10.64 -38.31 4.69
CA ALA A 10 -10.94 -36.91 5.02
C ALA A 10 -10.05 -36.01 4.15
N ALA A 11 -10.66 -35.20 3.30
CA ALA A 11 -9.96 -34.14 2.60
C ALA A 11 -9.30 -33.23 3.63
N PRO A 12 -8.03 -32.81 3.42
CA PRO A 12 -7.43 -31.86 4.30
C PRO A 12 -8.20 -30.53 4.17
N GLY A 13 -8.89 -30.16 5.25
CA GLY A 13 -9.52 -28.84 5.34
C GLY A 13 -8.45 -27.80 5.13
N SER A 14 -8.65 -26.93 4.13
CA SER A 14 -7.81 -25.77 3.93
C SER A 14 -7.89 -24.91 5.19
N VAL A 15 -6.80 -24.88 5.95
CA VAL A 15 -6.61 -23.94 7.05
C VAL A 15 -6.63 -22.54 6.43
N PRO A 16 -7.54 -21.62 6.84
CA PRO A 16 -7.50 -20.26 6.33
C PRO A 16 -6.13 -19.68 6.65
N SER A 17 -5.47 -19.08 5.65
CA SER A 17 -4.20 -18.39 5.88
C SER A 17 -4.46 -17.22 6.81
N ASP A 18 -4.05 -17.33 8.07
CA ASP A 18 -4.36 -16.36 9.11
C ASP A 18 -3.63 -15.03 8.97
N ALA A 19 -2.78 -14.86 7.95
CA ALA A 19 -2.04 -13.61 7.70
C ALA A 19 -1.67 -13.46 6.22
N LYS A 20 -1.51 -12.23 5.76
CA LYS A 20 -0.93 -11.95 4.44
C LYS A 20 0.54 -12.44 4.44
N PRO A 21 1.00 -13.09 3.37
CA PRO A 21 2.37 -13.58 3.30
C PRO A 21 3.39 -12.44 3.32
N SER A 22 4.61 -12.74 3.77
CA SER A 22 5.73 -11.79 3.69
C SER A 22 5.94 -11.36 2.24
N GLY A 23 6.03 -10.04 2.04
CA GLY A 23 6.18 -9.47 0.70
C GLY A 23 4.90 -9.42 -0.13
N TYR A 24 3.73 -9.63 0.47
CA TYR A 24 2.44 -9.44 -0.19
C TYR A 24 2.32 -8.02 -0.77
N VAL A 25 1.82 -7.95 -1.99
CA VAL A 25 1.45 -6.70 -2.66
C VAL A 25 0.07 -6.89 -3.27
N PRO A 26 -0.91 -6.04 -2.95
CA PRO A 26 -2.25 -6.13 -3.53
C PRO A 26 -2.26 -5.78 -5.02
N ASP A 27 -3.31 -6.18 -5.72
CA ASP A 27 -3.57 -5.74 -7.09
C ASP A 27 -3.66 -4.19 -7.16
N GLY A 28 -3.12 -3.61 -8.21
CA GLY A 28 -3.05 -2.15 -8.38
C GLY A 28 -1.84 -1.49 -7.70
N PHE A 29 -0.92 -2.29 -7.17
CA PHE A 29 0.33 -1.83 -6.56
C PHE A 29 1.53 -2.68 -7.02
N PHE A 30 2.74 -2.14 -6.86
CA PHE A 30 3.97 -2.88 -7.16
C PHE A 30 5.06 -2.52 -6.14
N LYS A 31 6.03 -3.41 -5.97
CA LYS A 31 7.23 -3.10 -5.20
C LYS A 31 8.17 -2.25 -6.06
N PRO A 32 8.78 -1.19 -5.47
CA PRO A 32 9.84 -0.47 -6.15
C PRO A 32 10.94 -1.44 -6.62
N ALA A 33 11.33 -1.33 -7.89
CA ALA A 33 12.51 -2.02 -8.41
C ALA A 33 13.78 -1.24 -8.02
N GLU A 34 14.96 -1.87 -8.15
CA GLU A 34 16.24 -1.17 -7.89
C GLU A 34 16.45 0.07 -8.78
N SER A 35 15.83 0.08 -9.96
CA SER A 35 15.84 1.21 -10.91
C SER A 35 14.78 2.28 -10.61
N THR A 36 13.85 2.03 -9.68
CA THR A 36 12.83 2.99 -9.28
C THR A 36 13.42 3.95 -8.26
N VAL A 37 13.37 5.25 -8.58
CA VAL A 37 13.78 6.29 -7.62
C VAL A 37 12.62 6.54 -6.66
N VAL A 38 12.81 6.18 -5.40
CA VAL A 38 11.81 6.34 -4.35
C VAL A 38 12.14 7.61 -3.56
N MET A 39 11.20 8.54 -3.51
CA MET A 39 11.32 9.78 -2.77
C MET A 39 10.20 9.85 -1.74
N ARG A 40 10.57 10.06 -0.48
CA ARG A 40 9.60 10.28 0.60
C ARG A 40 9.39 11.78 0.75
N SER A 41 8.15 12.22 0.65
CA SER A 41 7.82 13.64 0.86
C SER A 41 8.24 14.07 2.26
N GLY A 42 9.15 15.04 2.32
CA GLY A 42 9.64 15.62 3.55
C GLY A 42 8.63 16.60 4.13
N GLY A 43 7.62 16.13 4.78
CA GLY A 43 6.62 16.96 5.44
C GLY A 43 5.31 16.21 5.57
N GLU A 44 5.12 15.57 6.71
CA GLU A 44 3.79 15.48 7.25
C GLU A 44 3.32 16.92 7.46
N THR A 45 2.55 17.46 6.51
CA THR A 45 1.52 18.38 6.91
C THR A 45 0.32 17.51 7.23
N PRO A 46 0.08 17.16 8.49
CA PRO A 46 -1.23 16.74 8.88
C PRO A 46 -2.11 17.91 8.49
N LEU A 47 -3.05 17.70 7.56
CA LEU A 47 -4.21 18.58 7.57
C LEU A 47 -4.64 18.68 9.03
N PRO A 48 -4.92 19.91 9.56
CA PRO A 48 -5.14 20.09 10.98
C PRO A 48 -6.04 18.99 11.48
N GLU A 49 -5.49 18.12 12.30
CA GLU A 49 -6.28 17.14 13.01
C GLU A 49 -7.27 17.94 13.87
N GLN A 50 -8.52 17.93 13.43
CA GLN A 50 -9.53 17.99 14.46
C GLN A 50 -9.24 16.81 15.38
N PRO A 51 -9.09 17.02 16.70
CA PRO A 51 -8.95 15.92 17.62
C PRO A 51 -10.20 15.07 17.40
N GLY A 52 -10.06 14.06 16.57
CA GLY A 52 -11.05 13.02 16.43
C GLY A 52 -11.03 12.34 17.78
N GLU A 53 -12.07 12.52 18.55
CA GLU A 53 -12.34 11.69 19.71
C GLU A 53 -11.91 10.28 19.32
N ILE A 54 -10.97 9.74 20.10
CA ILE A 54 -10.75 8.31 20.16
C ILE A 54 -12.07 7.79 20.72
N GLY A 55 -13.03 7.58 19.83
CA GLY A 55 -14.30 7.00 20.20
C GLY A 55 -13.99 5.69 20.93
N PRO A 56 -14.82 5.29 21.90
CA PRO A 56 -14.62 4.04 22.62
C PRO A 56 -14.36 2.96 21.59
N ALA A 57 -13.31 2.18 21.82
CA ALA A 57 -12.90 1.10 20.93
C ALA A 57 -14.14 0.40 20.39
N ALA A 58 -14.36 0.46 19.06
CA ALA A 58 -15.57 -0.06 18.45
C ALA A 58 -15.75 -1.47 18.97
N SER A 59 -16.77 -1.65 19.81
CA SER A 59 -16.91 -2.82 20.66
C SER A 59 -16.78 -4.10 19.86
N GLY A 60 -15.83 -4.95 20.22
CA GLY A 60 -15.60 -6.25 19.67
C GLY A 60 -14.59 -6.34 18.52
N TYR A 61 -14.03 -5.26 17.98
CA TYR A 61 -12.97 -5.32 16.98
C TYR A 61 -11.57 -5.40 17.61
N ALA A 62 -10.68 -6.20 16.99
CA ALA A 62 -9.26 -6.24 17.28
C ALA A 62 -8.45 -6.42 16.00
N LEU A 63 -7.27 -5.78 15.90
CA LEU A 63 -6.27 -6.09 14.88
C LEU A 63 -5.21 -6.99 15.51
N LYS A 64 -4.86 -8.07 14.83
CA LYS A 64 -3.77 -8.99 15.23
C LYS A 64 -2.79 -9.15 14.07
N ASN A 65 -1.60 -9.64 14.37
CA ASN A 65 -0.54 -9.88 13.39
C ASN A 65 -0.25 -8.64 12.52
N VAL A 66 -0.27 -7.45 13.12
CA VAL A 66 0.04 -6.20 12.43
C VAL A 66 1.51 -6.24 12.02
N SER A 67 1.76 -6.07 10.73
CA SER A 67 3.09 -6.04 10.12
C SER A 67 3.21 -4.84 9.19
N GLY A 68 4.39 -4.26 9.11
CA GLY A 68 4.70 -3.08 8.32
C GLY A 68 5.31 -1.95 9.15
N PRO A 69 5.55 -0.76 8.55
CA PRO A 69 5.24 -0.49 7.14
C PRO A 69 6.20 -1.13 6.15
N GLY A 70 5.65 -1.55 5.01
CA GLY A 70 6.41 -1.92 3.82
C GLY A 70 6.15 -0.92 2.70
N GLU A 71 7.16 -0.61 1.87
CA GLU A 71 7.00 0.32 0.77
C GLU A 71 6.39 -0.34 -0.47
N VAL A 72 5.36 0.29 -1.04
CA VAL A 72 4.75 -0.08 -2.31
C VAL A 72 4.42 1.16 -3.13
N CYS A 73 4.44 1.03 -4.45
CA CYS A 73 4.03 2.07 -5.38
C CYS A 73 2.66 1.74 -5.97
N GLY A 74 1.79 2.73 -6.11
CA GLY A 74 0.53 2.57 -6.84
C GLY A 74 0.77 2.51 -8.35
N THR A 75 -0.16 1.92 -9.09
CA THR A 75 -0.11 1.85 -10.56
C THR A 75 -0.79 3.04 -11.25
N THR A 76 -1.54 3.85 -10.50
CA THR A 76 -2.14 5.08 -11.03
C THR A 76 -1.07 6.14 -11.23
N LYS A 77 -0.80 6.49 -12.48
CA LYS A 77 0.21 7.49 -12.84
C LYS A 77 -0.20 8.87 -12.38
N LEU A 78 0.67 9.53 -11.60
CA LEU A 78 0.48 10.91 -11.16
C LEU A 78 0.89 11.91 -12.25
N GLN A 79 2.02 11.65 -12.91
CA GLN A 79 2.60 12.52 -13.92
C GLN A 79 3.56 11.77 -14.85
N LYS A 80 3.75 12.30 -16.07
CA LYS A 80 4.72 11.79 -17.04
C LYS A 80 5.45 12.96 -17.72
N THR A 81 6.74 12.80 -17.96
CA THR A 81 7.51 13.67 -18.87
C THR A 81 8.46 12.85 -19.71
N SER A 82 8.88 13.41 -20.85
CA SER A 82 9.82 12.75 -21.74
C SER A 82 10.55 13.79 -22.59
N GLY A 83 11.69 13.41 -23.17
CA GLY A 83 12.46 14.31 -24.03
C GLY A 83 13.63 13.63 -24.73
N ALA A 84 14.03 14.20 -25.86
CA ALA A 84 15.19 13.76 -26.63
C ALA A 84 16.49 14.18 -25.92
N GLY A 85 17.47 13.31 -25.91
CA GLY A 85 18.82 13.64 -25.44
C GLY A 85 19.56 14.54 -26.43
N LYS A 86 20.44 15.27 -25.96
CA LYS A 86 21.21 15.50 -24.76
C LYS A 86 20.45 16.51 -23.84
N THR A 87 19.73 16.05 -22.85
CA THR A 87 18.95 16.93 -21.96
C THR A 87 18.83 16.32 -20.57
N THR A 88 18.58 17.17 -19.59
CA THR A 88 18.16 16.75 -18.25
C THR A 88 16.64 16.90 -18.16
N LEU A 89 15.95 15.80 -17.96
CA LEU A 89 14.53 15.83 -17.59
C LEU A 89 14.41 16.16 -16.11
N VAL A 90 13.54 17.11 -15.78
CA VAL A 90 13.20 17.46 -14.40
C VAL A 90 11.72 17.28 -14.24
N MET A 91 11.32 16.53 -13.22
CA MET A 91 9.90 16.35 -12.87
C MET A 91 9.67 16.73 -11.43
N THR A 92 8.79 17.70 -11.21
CA THR A 92 8.26 18.04 -9.88
C THR A 92 6.84 17.56 -9.82
N VAL A 93 6.52 16.77 -8.80
CA VAL A 93 5.18 16.27 -8.51
C VAL A 93 4.66 16.96 -7.25
N SER A 94 3.46 17.54 -7.31
CA SER A 94 2.74 18.06 -6.15
C SER A 94 1.28 17.64 -6.32
N LYS A 95 0.86 16.62 -5.59
CA LYS A 95 -0.45 15.97 -5.74
C LYS A 95 -1.04 15.57 -4.40
N SER A 96 -2.37 15.49 -4.35
CA SER A 96 -3.09 14.87 -3.25
C SER A 96 -3.40 13.42 -3.61
N VAL A 97 -3.09 12.50 -2.72
CA VAL A 97 -3.25 11.06 -2.89
C VAL A 97 -4.05 10.50 -1.72
N SER A 98 -5.06 9.69 -2.01
CA SER A 98 -5.88 9.07 -0.97
C SER A 98 -5.16 7.92 -0.28
N ALA A 99 -5.35 7.81 1.03
CA ALA A 99 -5.04 6.58 1.74
C ALA A 99 -5.98 5.47 1.26
N GLU A 100 -5.52 4.23 1.39
CA GLU A 100 -6.25 3.05 0.92
C GLU A 100 -6.50 2.10 2.10
N LEU A 101 -7.70 1.56 2.17
CA LEU A 101 -8.08 0.47 3.08
C LEU A 101 -8.70 -0.64 2.24
N SER A 102 -8.21 -1.87 2.42
CA SER A 102 -8.75 -3.02 1.72
C SER A 102 -10.24 -3.23 2.02
N ALA A 103 -11.00 -3.52 0.97
CA ALA A 103 -12.40 -3.90 1.07
C ALA A 103 -12.61 -5.43 1.24
N GLU A 104 -11.52 -6.22 1.28
CA GLU A 104 -11.59 -7.68 1.41
C GLU A 104 -12.28 -8.13 2.70
N VAL A 105 -12.08 -7.37 3.76
CA VAL A 105 -12.69 -7.62 5.06
C VAL A 105 -13.41 -6.36 5.54
N SER A 106 -14.69 -6.49 5.89
CA SER A 106 -15.47 -5.39 6.45
C SER A 106 -14.94 -5.05 7.85
N VAL A 107 -14.46 -3.84 8.03
CA VAL A 107 -13.95 -3.30 9.30
C VAL A 107 -14.21 -1.81 9.39
N ASP A 108 -14.41 -1.31 10.59
CA ASP A 108 -14.60 0.12 10.82
C ASP A 108 -13.29 0.90 10.55
N ALA A 109 -13.34 1.85 9.60
CA ALA A 109 -12.19 2.65 9.20
C ALA A 109 -11.64 3.54 10.33
N LYS A 110 -12.49 4.03 11.22
CA LYS A 110 -12.06 4.83 12.39
C LYS A 110 -11.28 3.95 13.37
N PHE A 111 -11.74 2.71 13.57
CA PHE A 111 -11.03 1.75 14.41
C PHE A 111 -9.64 1.43 13.85
N VAL A 112 -9.54 1.15 12.54
CA VAL A 112 -8.24 0.91 11.87
C VAL A 112 -7.34 2.13 11.98
N SER A 113 -7.86 3.33 11.72
CA SER A 113 -7.13 4.59 11.84
C SER A 113 -6.55 4.78 13.23
N GLY A 114 -7.34 4.55 14.28
CA GLY A 114 -6.88 4.65 15.66
C GLY A 114 -5.79 3.63 16.02
N LYS A 115 -5.83 2.44 15.42
CA LYS A 115 -4.83 1.39 15.67
C LYS A 115 -3.53 1.60 14.90
N LEU A 116 -3.59 2.13 13.68
CA LEU A 116 -2.41 2.35 12.82
C LEU A 116 -1.80 3.75 12.97
N GLY A 117 -2.50 4.70 13.59
CA GLY A 117 -2.00 6.05 13.84
C GLY A 117 -2.11 7.01 12.65
N PHE A 118 -2.90 6.70 11.63
CA PHE A 118 -3.22 7.61 10.52
C PHE A 118 -4.65 7.40 10.00
N LYS A 119 -5.22 8.42 9.37
CA LYS A 119 -6.59 8.33 8.83
C LYS A 119 -6.60 7.54 7.52
N VAL A 120 -7.11 6.30 7.54
CA VAL A 120 -7.18 5.41 6.37
C VAL A 120 -8.19 5.85 5.29
N THR A 121 -8.97 6.91 5.54
CA THR A 121 -9.94 7.49 4.61
C THR A 121 -9.60 8.90 4.17
N SER A 122 -8.42 9.43 4.56
CA SER A 122 -8.00 10.79 4.23
C SER A 122 -7.12 10.82 2.98
N THR A 123 -6.99 12.02 2.41
CA THR A 123 -6.00 12.34 1.39
C THR A 123 -4.77 12.97 2.03
N TYR A 124 -3.62 12.73 1.43
CA TYR A 124 -2.31 13.23 1.87
C TYR A 124 -1.62 13.94 0.71
N GLY A 125 -0.99 15.07 0.99
CA GLY A 125 -0.14 15.74 0.02
C GLY A 125 1.15 14.95 -0.20
N VAL A 126 1.55 14.78 -1.45
CA VAL A 126 2.85 14.25 -1.83
C VAL A 126 3.54 15.28 -2.71
N GLU A 127 4.78 15.65 -2.38
CA GLU A 127 5.55 16.64 -3.11
C GLU A 127 7.01 16.20 -3.18
N ASP A 128 7.47 15.89 -4.39
CA ASP A 128 8.83 15.41 -4.64
C ASP A 128 9.30 15.80 -6.02
N GLN A 129 10.63 15.87 -6.19
CA GLN A 129 11.28 16.21 -7.46
C GLN A 129 12.34 15.17 -7.80
N THR A 130 12.43 14.83 -9.09
CA THR A 130 13.53 14.01 -9.61
C THR A 130 14.17 14.67 -10.84
N ARG A 131 15.39 14.23 -11.15
CA ARG A 131 16.15 14.61 -12.36
C ARG A 131 16.67 13.36 -13.04
N TYR A 132 16.64 13.37 -14.37
CA TYR A 132 17.12 12.26 -15.17
C TYR A 132 17.89 12.76 -16.40
N GLU A 133 19.17 12.40 -16.48
CA GLU A 133 20.03 12.74 -17.60
C GLU A 133 19.77 11.81 -18.78
N VAL A 134 19.33 12.37 -19.91
CA VAL A 134 19.10 11.63 -21.16
C VAL A 134 20.33 11.73 -22.02
N PRO A 135 21.02 10.60 -22.32
CA PRO A 135 22.21 10.59 -23.17
C PRO A 135 21.91 11.05 -24.59
N LYS A 136 22.96 11.55 -25.28
CA LYS A 136 22.86 11.92 -26.69
C LYS A 136 22.42 10.72 -27.53
N GLY A 137 21.46 10.91 -28.42
CA GLY A 137 20.91 9.89 -29.31
C GLY A 137 19.89 8.96 -28.69
N LYS A 138 19.49 9.23 -27.44
CA LYS A 138 18.43 8.51 -26.72
C LYS A 138 17.21 9.40 -26.53
N TYR A 139 16.07 8.77 -26.26
CA TYR A 139 14.85 9.43 -25.83
C TYR A 139 14.53 8.98 -24.40
N GLY A 140 14.37 9.92 -23.49
CA GLY A 140 14.19 9.62 -22.06
C GLY A 140 12.77 9.81 -21.60
N TYR A 141 12.41 9.07 -20.57
CA TYR A 141 11.08 9.10 -19.94
C TYR A 141 11.20 9.12 -18.41
N ILE A 142 10.28 9.84 -17.77
CA ILE A 142 10.03 9.76 -16.34
C ILE A 142 8.52 9.56 -16.15
N GLU A 143 8.15 8.60 -15.35
CA GLU A 143 6.78 8.41 -14.89
C GLU A 143 6.74 8.42 -13.36
N ALA A 144 5.80 9.16 -12.79
CA ALA A 144 5.61 9.28 -11.36
C ALA A 144 4.36 8.54 -10.90
N TYR A 145 4.50 7.80 -9.80
CA TYR A 145 3.45 7.03 -9.14
C TYR A 145 3.43 7.33 -7.65
N PRO A 146 2.30 7.19 -6.95
CA PRO A 146 2.28 7.41 -5.51
C PRO A 146 3.08 6.33 -4.77
N LEU A 147 3.87 6.74 -3.78
CA LEU A 147 4.52 5.86 -2.82
C LEU A 147 3.65 5.74 -1.57
N TYR A 148 3.49 4.51 -1.10
CA TYR A 148 2.73 4.20 0.11
C TYR A 148 3.57 3.43 1.12
N ASP A 149 3.32 3.72 2.39
CA ASP A 149 3.58 2.80 3.49
C ASP A 149 2.38 1.87 3.64
N MET A 150 2.61 0.57 3.59
CA MET A 150 1.59 -0.47 3.69
C MET A 150 1.70 -1.26 4.99
N TRP A 151 0.59 -1.42 5.68
CA TRP A 151 0.43 -2.34 6.80
C TRP A 151 -0.51 -3.47 6.44
N THR A 152 -0.19 -4.67 6.90
CA THR A 152 -1.05 -5.85 6.82
C THR A 152 -1.45 -6.29 8.22
N PHE A 153 -2.63 -6.82 8.38
CA PHE A 153 -3.17 -7.25 9.67
C PHE A 153 -4.33 -8.24 9.50
N ASN A 154 -4.64 -8.97 10.58
CA ASN A 154 -5.86 -9.75 10.68
C ASN A 154 -6.92 -8.98 11.45
N VAL A 155 -8.15 -9.00 10.94
CA VAL A 155 -9.33 -8.41 11.59
C VAL A 155 -10.04 -9.46 12.41
N TYR A 156 -10.25 -9.19 13.69
CA TYR A 156 -11.06 -9.99 14.59
C TYR A 156 -12.31 -9.21 14.97
N LYS A 157 -13.45 -9.89 15.04
CA LYS A 157 -14.70 -9.35 15.56
C LYS A 157 -15.28 -10.33 16.56
N ASP A 158 -15.48 -9.88 17.80
CA ASP A 158 -15.99 -10.69 18.92
C ASP A 158 -15.19 -12.00 19.09
N GLY A 159 -13.86 -11.89 19.04
CA GLY A 159 -12.92 -13.00 19.18
C GLY A 159 -12.78 -13.92 17.95
N LYS A 160 -13.55 -13.67 16.87
CA LYS A 160 -13.51 -14.48 15.64
C LYS A 160 -12.67 -13.81 14.57
N ASN A 161 -11.75 -14.56 13.94
CA ASN A 161 -10.99 -14.08 12.79
C ASN A 161 -11.93 -13.86 11.59
N LYS A 162 -11.89 -12.66 11.01
CA LYS A 162 -12.67 -12.27 9.83
C LYS A 162 -11.84 -12.29 8.54
N GLY A 163 -10.54 -12.45 8.66
CA GLY A 163 -9.61 -12.55 7.55
C GLY A 163 -8.49 -11.51 7.63
N ALA A 164 -7.56 -11.63 6.69
CA ALA A 164 -6.45 -10.72 6.54
C ALA A 164 -6.82 -9.50 5.69
N SER A 165 -6.31 -8.34 6.06
CA SER A 165 -6.57 -7.06 5.41
C SER A 165 -5.29 -6.23 5.33
N TRP A 166 -5.37 -5.07 4.70
CA TRP A 166 -4.27 -4.13 4.60
C TRP A 166 -4.77 -2.68 4.57
N ALA A 167 -3.88 -1.76 4.94
CA ALA A 167 -4.10 -0.32 4.81
C ALA A 167 -2.82 0.37 4.34
N MET A 168 -2.96 1.47 3.61
CA MET A 168 -1.85 2.20 3.01
C MET A 168 -1.97 3.69 3.26
N LYS A 169 -0.84 4.31 3.64
CA LYS A 169 -0.68 5.75 3.79
C LYS A 169 0.21 6.28 2.66
N PRO A 170 -0.22 7.27 1.86
CA PRO A 170 0.67 7.95 0.92
C PRO A 170 1.79 8.68 1.66
N VAL A 171 3.03 8.48 1.22
CA VAL A 171 4.21 9.04 1.89
C VAL A 171 5.23 9.65 0.93
N GLY A 172 4.97 9.64 -0.37
CA GLY A 172 5.89 10.18 -1.36
C GLY A 172 5.58 9.78 -2.78
N VAL A 173 6.63 9.70 -3.60
CA VAL A 173 6.54 9.42 -5.04
C VAL A 173 7.56 8.38 -5.46
N CYS A 174 7.12 7.45 -6.32
CA CYS A 174 7.96 6.52 -7.04
C CYS A 174 8.18 7.05 -8.46
N PHE A 175 9.44 7.23 -8.87
CA PHE A 175 9.78 7.64 -10.21
C PHE A 175 10.41 6.48 -10.98
N ASN A 176 9.76 6.07 -12.06
CA ASN A 176 10.35 5.16 -13.03
C ASN A 176 11.01 5.99 -14.13
N GLN A 177 12.28 5.69 -14.43
CA GLN A 177 13.12 6.44 -15.36
C GLN A 177 13.78 5.48 -16.33
N TRP A 178 13.71 5.76 -17.63
CA TRP A 178 14.36 4.92 -18.65
C TRP A 178 14.64 5.70 -19.94
N THR A 179 15.45 5.11 -20.81
CA THR A 179 15.74 5.58 -22.17
C THR A 179 15.49 4.51 -23.22
N GLU A 180 15.10 4.95 -24.39
CA GLU A 180 15.04 4.15 -25.63
C GLU A 180 16.05 4.62 -26.67
#